data_eb13cb3bc2cac22e6d49e0b58dd1f551
#
_entry.id   eb13cb3bc2cac22e6d49e0b58dd1f551
#
_cell.length_a   1.000
_cell.length_b   1.000
_cell.length_c   1.000
_cell.angle_alpha   90.00
_cell.angle_beta   90.00
_cell.angle_gamma   90.00
#
_symmetry.space_group_name_H-M   'P 1'
#
loop_
_entity.id
_entity.type
_entity.pdbx_description
1 polymer ?
#
loop_
_entity_poly.entity_id
_entity_poly.type
_entity_poly.pdbx_seq_one_letter_code
_entity_poly.pdbx_strand_id
1 'polypeptide(L)'
;MSNGFYNVPIAVNEPVKAYAPGSPERTELLAEYKRMNNTTVDVPMYIGDKQVFTNDKRNLTPPHEHGHIIGTSNYGGEKEVQDAIDAAMAAREKWANMSWEHRASIFLKAADLLAGPFRAKLNAATMLAQSKNVMQAEIDAACELIDFFRFNVKYMSQLYKEQPESLPGMWNRLEHRPLEGFVFALTPFNFTSICANLCAAPAMLGNVVVWKPAETQIYSAQVIMELFQAAGLPDGVINMVTVSGKEISKVVFQDKNFAGLHFTGSTDVFRTLWKGIGNNIEKYKSYPRIVGETGGKDFIIAHKSAVAAEVATAITRGGFEFQGQKCSAASRAYVPSNLWGNVKTQIVADTKDFKMGSPEDTSNYINAVISEKAFDSISSYIDFAKTAVDAEIIAGGNYDKSVGYFIEPTIIVTTNPKFKTMVEEVFGPVMTIYVYEANKWEETLELVDGTSEYALTGAILSVDRYAAEYATKALENAAGNFYINDKPTGAVVGQQPFGGARGSGTNDKAGSILNLLRWVSPRTIKETFVPATDYKYPFLG
;
A
#
# COMPACT_ATOMS: atom_id res chain seq x y z
N MET A 1 1.73 -28.31 -21.02
CA MET A 1 2.09 -28.71 -19.63
C MET A 1 3.56 -29.05 -19.63
N SER A 2 4.32 -28.46 -18.71
CA SER A 2 5.75 -28.75 -18.57
C SER A 2 5.96 -30.12 -17.91
N ASN A 3 7.07 -30.80 -18.27
CA ASN A 3 7.41 -32.12 -17.75
C ASN A 3 8.41 -32.07 -16.59
N GLY A 4 8.51 -30.95 -15.89
CA GLY A 4 9.47 -30.75 -14.79
C GLY A 4 8.86 -30.04 -13.60
N PHE A 5 9.53 -30.17 -12.44
CA PHE A 5 9.28 -29.35 -11.26
C PHE A 5 10.33 -28.24 -11.22
N TYR A 6 9.89 -27.00 -11.37
CA TYR A 6 10.82 -25.86 -11.47
C TYR A 6 11.04 -25.17 -10.15
N ASN A 7 12.26 -24.70 -9.93
CA ASN A 7 12.59 -23.75 -8.90
C ASN A 7 12.65 -22.37 -9.54
N VAL A 8 11.95 -21.41 -8.96
CA VAL A 8 12.04 -20.01 -9.36
C VAL A 8 13.40 -19.41 -8.95
N PRO A 9 13.85 -18.36 -9.63
CA PRO A 9 15.05 -17.62 -9.18
C PRO A 9 14.95 -17.18 -7.72
N ILE A 10 16.09 -17.10 -7.05
CA ILE A 10 16.14 -16.65 -5.64
C ILE A 10 15.67 -15.19 -5.59
N ALA A 11 14.63 -14.93 -4.80
CA ALA A 11 14.15 -13.58 -4.57
C ALA A 11 15.14 -12.84 -3.65
N VAL A 12 15.63 -11.71 -4.13
CA VAL A 12 16.52 -10.80 -3.39
C VAL A 12 15.94 -9.39 -3.48
N ASN A 13 15.96 -8.66 -2.37
CA ASN A 13 15.51 -7.27 -2.35
C ASN A 13 16.34 -6.42 -3.29
N GLU A 14 15.67 -5.52 -4.01
CA GLU A 14 16.33 -4.59 -4.91
C GLU A 14 17.20 -3.59 -4.15
N PRO A 15 18.47 -3.42 -4.51
CA PRO A 15 19.33 -2.41 -3.89
C PRO A 15 18.77 -1.00 -4.09
N VAL A 16 18.58 -0.27 -2.98
CA VAL A 16 18.18 1.13 -3.00
C VAL A 16 19.34 1.98 -3.49
N LYS A 17 19.14 2.74 -4.57
CA LYS A 17 20.14 3.68 -5.09
C LYS A 17 20.18 4.94 -4.22
N ALA A 18 21.36 5.48 -3.99
CA ALA A 18 21.55 6.59 -3.07
C ALA A 18 21.22 7.97 -3.67
N TYR A 19 21.25 8.09 -4.99
CA TYR A 19 21.05 9.37 -5.71
C TYR A 19 21.93 10.51 -5.17
N ALA A 20 23.15 10.18 -4.79
CA ALA A 20 24.10 11.14 -4.26
C ALA A 20 24.39 12.27 -5.27
N PRO A 21 24.76 13.49 -4.81
CA PRO A 21 25.13 14.57 -5.71
C PRO A 21 26.18 14.13 -6.74
N GLY A 22 25.89 14.32 -8.04
CA GLY A 22 26.78 13.94 -9.14
C GLY A 22 26.75 12.48 -9.57
N SER A 23 25.90 11.64 -8.95
CA SER A 23 25.76 10.25 -9.37
C SER A 23 25.03 10.11 -10.71
N PRO A 24 25.32 9.07 -11.51
CA PRO A 24 24.67 8.84 -12.79
C PRO A 24 23.16 8.65 -12.66
N GLU A 25 22.71 7.87 -11.66
CA GLU A 25 21.29 7.59 -11.41
C GLU A 25 20.51 8.87 -11.06
N ARG A 26 21.11 9.81 -10.32
CA ARG A 26 20.50 11.12 -10.04
C ARG A 26 20.37 11.96 -11.31
N THR A 27 21.41 11.98 -12.13
CA THR A 27 21.42 12.71 -13.41
C THR A 27 20.35 12.16 -14.36
N GLU A 28 20.27 10.84 -14.49
CA GLU A 28 19.28 10.16 -15.32
C GLU A 28 17.85 10.44 -14.84
N LEU A 29 17.59 10.33 -13.53
CA LEU A 29 16.27 10.58 -12.95
C LEU A 29 15.81 12.02 -13.15
N LEU A 30 16.67 13.00 -12.90
CA LEU A 30 16.31 14.42 -13.06
C LEU A 30 16.13 14.79 -14.54
N ALA A 31 16.88 14.18 -15.45
CA ALA A 31 16.67 14.36 -16.89
C ALA A 31 15.30 13.80 -17.33
N GLU A 32 14.94 12.61 -16.83
CA GLU A 32 13.65 12.01 -17.13
C GLU A 32 12.49 12.79 -16.48
N TYR A 33 12.64 13.23 -15.22
CA TYR A 33 11.68 14.12 -14.56
C TYR A 33 11.40 15.36 -15.41
N LYS A 34 12.46 16.06 -15.84
CA LYS A 34 12.35 17.26 -16.67
C LYS A 34 11.69 16.96 -18.02
N ARG A 35 12.04 15.84 -18.66
CA ARG A 35 11.40 15.41 -19.90
C ARG A 35 9.90 15.21 -19.73
N MET A 36 9.51 14.46 -18.70
CA MET A 36 8.09 14.15 -18.41
C MET A 36 7.32 15.40 -18.00
N ASN A 37 7.91 16.28 -17.19
CA ASN A 37 7.29 17.54 -16.75
C ASN A 37 7.00 18.50 -17.92
N ASN A 38 7.81 18.44 -18.99
CA ASN A 38 7.65 19.27 -20.20
C ASN A 38 6.86 18.58 -21.33
N THR A 39 6.31 17.38 -21.09
CA THR A 39 5.57 16.63 -22.10
C THR A 39 4.16 16.34 -21.60
N THR A 40 3.15 16.84 -22.29
CA THR A 40 1.76 16.51 -21.97
C THR A 40 1.37 15.14 -22.52
N VAL A 41 0.69 14.34 -21.71
CA VAL A 41 0.17 13.02 -22.09
C VAL A 41 -1.37 13.01 -22.04
N ASP A 42 -1.98 12.20 -22.89
CA ASP A 42 -3.42 11.91 -22.82
C ASP A 42 -3.60 10.45 -22.37
N VAL A 43 -3.85 10.24 -21.08
CA VAL A 43 -3.89 8.92 -20.46
C VAL A 43 -5.21 8.22 -20.78
N PRO A 44 -5.20 7.11 -21.54
CA PRO A 44 -6.42 6.35 -21.85
C PRO A 44 -6.82 5.43 -20.68
N MET A 45 -8.02 4.88 -20.75
CA MET A 45 -8.34 3.64 -20.08
C MET A 45 -7.80 2.46 -20.91
N TYR A 46 -7.38 1.39 -20.25
CA TYR A 46 -6.88 0.15 -20.89
C TYR A 46 -7.91 -0.95 -20.69
N ILE A 47 -8.64 -1.29 -21.75
CA ILE A 47 -9.74 -2.26 -21.72
C ILE A 47 -9.53 -3.32 -22.81
N GLY A 48 -9.19 -4.54 -22.41
CA GLY A 48 -8.80 -5.58 -23.36
C GLY A 48 -7.56 -5.15 -24.15
N ASP A 49 -7.65 -5.24 -25.47
CA ASP A 49 -6.62 -4.80 -26.42
C ASP A 49 -6.73 -3.32 -26.82
N LYS A 50 -7.61 -2.55 -26.18
CA LYS A 50 -7.94 -1.18 -26.58
C LYS A 50 -7.45 -0.15 -25.57
N GLN A 51 -6.93 0.95 -26.09
CA GLN A 51 -6.82 2.22 -25.41
C GLN A 51 -8.10 3.02 -25.66
N VAL A 52 -8.85 3.29 -24.60
CA VAL A 52 -10.16 3.96 -24.68
C VAL A 52 -10.02 5.43 -24.29
N PHE A 53 -10.39 6.30 -25.22
CA PHE A 53 -10.43 7.74 -25.07
C PHE A 53 -11.87 8.21 -25.02
N THR A 54 -12.16 9.23 -24.20
CA THR A 54 -13.49 9.81 -24.02
C THR A 54 -13.47 11.32 -24.17
N ASN A 55 -14.65 11.93 -24.20
CA ASN A 55 -14.77 13.39 -24.21
C ASN A 55 -14.72 14.00 -22.79
N ASP A 56 -14.92 13.21 -21.73
CA ASP A 56 -14.75 13.65 -20.34
C ASP A 56 -13.26 13.53 -19.96
N LYS A 57 -12.56 14.65 -20.10
CA LYS A 57 -11.12 14.73 -19.79
C LYS A 57 -10.88 15.56 -18.55
N ARG A 58 -9.96 15.09 -17.70
CA ARG A 58 -9.55 15.80 -16.49
C ARG A 58 -8.06 16.05 -16.52
N ASN A 59 -7.66 17.26 -16.11
CA ASN A 59 -6.26 17.65 -16.07
C ASN A 59 -5.50 16.84 -15.01
N LEU A 60 -4.28 16.45 -15.34
CA LEU A 60 -3.29 15.89 -14.45
C LEU A 60 -2.27 16.98 -14.14
N THR A 61 -2.14 17.32 -12.86
CA THR A 61 -1.26 18.39 -12.39
C THR A 61 -0.39 17.91 -11.24
N PRO A 62 0.89 18.33 -11.15
CA PRO A 62 1.71 18.04 -9.99
C PRO A 62 1.17 18.72 -8.72
N PRO A 63 1.10 18.05 -7.56
CA PRO A 63 0.64 18.68 -6.33
C PRO A 63 1.47 19.90 -5.88
N HIS A 64 2.75 19.91 -6.23
CA HIS A 64 3.69 20.99 -5.91
C HIS A 64 3.63 22.19 -6.88
N GLU A 65 2.91 22.05 -7.99
CA GLU A 65 2.68 23.10 -8.99
C GLU A 65 1.34 22.85 -9.69
N HIS A 66 0.23 23.00 -8.96
CA HIS A 66 -1.10 22.64 -9.46
C HIS A 66 -1.60 23.48 -10.64
N GLY A 67 -0.94 24.61 -10.93
CA GLY A 67 -1.17 25.39 -12.14
C GLY A 67 -0.54 24.80 -13.42
N HIS A 68 0.39 23.86 -13.30
CA HIS A 68 1.07 23.21 -14.41
C HIS A 68 0.35 21.92 -14.83
N ILE A 69 0.03 21.80 -16.14
CA ILE A 69 -0.68 20.62 -16.68
C ILE A 69 0.34 19.70 -17.35
N ILE A 70 0.53 18.49 -16.79
CA ILE A 70 1.39 17.45 -17.34
C ILE A 70 0.62 16.44 -18.22
N GLY A 71 -0.67 16.57 -18.33
CA GLY A 71 -1.50 15.72 -19.17
C GLY A 71 -2.98 15.81 -18.86
N THR A 72 -3.73 14.91 -19.50
CA THR A 72 -5.15 14.67 -19.23
C THR A 72 -5.42 13.19 -19.04
N SER A 73 -6.44 12.85 -18.28
CA SER A 73 -6.97 11.50 -18.18
C SER A 73 -8.38 11.44 -18.76
N ASN A 74 -8.72 10.31 -19.35
CA ASN A 74 -10.01 10.07 -19.96
C ASN A 74 -10.94 9.40 -18.95
N TYR A 75 -12.08 9.99 -18.64
CA TYR A 75 -13.06 9.46 -17.70
C TYR A 75 -14.20 8.74 -18.42
N GLY A 76 -14.55 7.58 -17.91
CA GLY A 76 -15.67 6.77 -18.37
C GLY A 76 -16.83 6.73 -17.38
N GLY A 77 -17.83 5.92 -17.72
CA GLY A 77 -19.01 5.65 -16.93
C GLY A 77 -19.27 4.17 -16.72
N GLU A 78 -20.52 3.81 -16.45
CA GLU A 78 -20.94 2.42 -16.23
C GLU A 78 -20.62 1.51 -17.43
N LYS A 79 -20.66 2.06 -18.67
CA LYS A 79 -20.34 1.31 -19.90
C LYS A 79 -18.89 0.85 -19.92
N GLU A 80 -17.92 1.71 -19.67
CA GLU A 80 -16.49 1.39 -19.68
C GLU A 80 -16.15 0.39 -18.57
N VAL A 81 -16.85 0.44 -17.44
CA VAL A 81 -16.71 -0.57 -16.37
C VAL A 81 -17.22 -1.94 -16.85
N GLN A 82 -18.38 -1.99 -17.51
CA GLN A 82 -18.90 -3.23 -18.05
C GLN A 82 -18.00 -3.79 -19.14
N ASP A 83 -17.53 -2.95 -20.06
CA ASP A 83 -16.57 -3.33 -21.11
C ASP A 83 -15.28 -3.93 -20.50
N ALA A 84 -14.80 -3.38 -19.39
CA ALA A 84 -13.63 -3.90 -18.66
C ALA A 84 -13.88 -5.26 -17.99
N ILE A 85 -15.08 -5.46 -17.43
CA ILE A 85 -15.49 -6.77 -16.89
C ILE A 85 -15.58 -7.80 -18.01
N ASP A 86 -16.19 -7.44 -19.12
CA ASP A 86 -16.35 -8.35 -20.27
C ASP A 86 -14.99 -8.72 -20.87
N ALA A 87 -14.07 -7.77 -21.02
CA ALA A 87 -12.70 -8.01 -21.46
C ALA A 87 -11.92 -8.91 -20.48
N ALA A 88 -12.06 -8.66 -19.17
CA ALA A 88 -11.46 -9.51 -18.15
C ALA A 88 -11.98 -10.96 -18.24
N MET A 89 -13.28 -11.13 -18.34
CA MET A 89 -13.90 -12.46 -18.41
C MET A 89 -13.55 -13.18 -19.72
N ALA A 90 -13.39 -12.47 -20.85
CA ALA A 90 -12.93 -13.05 -22.11
C ALA A 90 -11.46 -13.54 -22.03
N ALA A 91 -10.60 -12.83 -21.32
CA ALA A 91 -9.20 -13.22 -21.15
C ALA A 91 -9.02 -14.37 -20.12
N ARG A 92 -9.99 -14.56 -19.23
CA ARG A 92 -9.87 -15.39 -18.02
C ARG A 92 -9.45 -16.84 -18.32
N GLU A 93 -10.12 -17.51 -19.26
CA GLU A 93 -9.87 -18.93 -19.52
C GLU A 93 -8.44 -19.16 -20.04
N LYS A 94 -8.00 -18.38 -21.00
CA LYS A 94 -6.65 -18.46 -21.55
C LYS A 94 -5.58 -18.15 -20.50
N TRP A 95 -5.80 -17.14 -19.66
CA TRP A 95 -4.87 -16.75 -18.62
C TRP A 95 -4.80 -17.78 -17.48
N ALA A 96 -5.94 -18.25 -16.99
CA ALA A 96 -6.02 -19.28 -15.96
C ALA A 96 -5.35 -20.59 -16.37
N ASN A 97 -5.44 -20.96 -17.65
CA ASN A 97 -4.84 -22.18 -18.21
C ASN A 97 -3.39 -22.00 -18.65
N MET A 98 -2.85 -20.77 -18.67
CA MET A 98 -1.41 -20.56 -18.87
C MET A 98 -0.65 -21.19 -17.71
N SER A 99 0.44 -21.90 -18.01
CA SER A 99 1.23 -22.55 -16.98
C SER A 99 1.78 -21.50 -15.98
N TRP A 100 1.88 -21.89 -14.72
CA TRP A 100 2.28 -20.93 -13.65
C TRP A 100 3.68 -20.37 -13.87
N GLU A 101 4.60 -21.16 -14.44
CA GLU A 101 5.96 -20.72 -14.73
C GLU A 101 5.99 -19.65 -15.85
N HIS A 102 5.10 -19.73 -16.83
CA HIS A 102 4.99 -18.68 -17.85
C HIS A 102 4.41 -17.39 -17.27
N ARG A 103 3.40 -17.50 -16.38
CA ARG A 103 2.90 -16.32 -15.65
C ARG A 103 4.00 -15.70 -14.78
N ALA A 104 4.73 -16.53 -14.03
CA ALA A 104 5.87 -16.09 -13.22
C ALA A 104 6.94 -15.36 -14.05
N SER A 105 7.25 -15.90 -15.24
CA SER A 105 8.24 -15.31 -16.16
C SER A 105 7.87 -13.88 -16.58
N ILE A 106 6.58 -13.59 -16.82
CA ILE A 106 6.12 -12.23 -17.16
C ILE A 106 6.41 -11.26 -16.03
N PHE A 107 6.09 -11.62 -14.77
CA PHE A 107 6.31 -10.73 -13.62
C PHE A 107 7.79 -10.61 -13.25
N LEU A 108 8.60 -11.66 -13.42
CA LEU A 108 10.05 -11.56 -13.28
C LEU A 108 10.66 -10.64 -14.33
N LYS A 109 10.18 -10.70 -15.58
CA LYS A 109 10.58 -9.75 -16.63
C LYS A 109 10.14 -8.33 -16.30
N ALA A 110 8.94 -8.13 -15.72
CA ALA A 110 8.52 -6.82 -15.26
C ALA A 110 9.45 -6.29 -14.16
N ALA A 111 9.90 -7.14 -13.23
CA ALA A 111 10.89 -6.77 -12.22
C ALA A 111 12.22 -6.30 -12.85
N ASP A 112 12.73 -7.03 -13.83
CA ASP A 112 14.02 -6.68 -14.48
C ASP A 112 13.89 -5.43 -15.36
N LEU A 113 12.77 -5.24 -16.06
CA LEU A 113 12.50 -4.01 -16.81
C LEU A 113 12.41 -2.81 -15.87
N LEU A 114 11.79 -2.97 -14.71
CA LEU A 114 11.70 -1.90 -13.70
C LEU A 114 13.03 -1.64 -13.02
N ALA A 115 13.83 -2.65 -12.74
CA ALA A 115 15.19 -2.48 -12.20
C ALA A 115 16.13 -1.78 -13.19
N GLY A 116 15.82 -1.83 -14.48
CA GLY A 116 16.56 -1.24 -15.60
C GLY A 116 15.84 -0.04 -16.22
N PRO A 117 15.38 -0.18 -17.49
CA PRO A 117 14.96 0.96 -18.31
C PRO A 117 13.72 1.71 -17.82
N PHE A 118 12.87 1.11 -16.99
CA PHE A 118 11.68 1.76 -16.44
C PHE A 118 11.92 2.48 -15.12
N ARG A 119 13.06 2.31 -14.45
CA ARG A 119 13.32 2.82 -13.10
C ARG A 119 13.20 4.34 -13.04
N ALA A 120 13.96 5.05 -13.85
CA ALA A 120 13.90 6.51 -13.89
C ALA A 120 12.50 7.02 -14.27
N LYS A 121 11.84 6.37 -15.22
CA LYS A 121 10.50 6.75 -15.69
C LYS A 121 9.44 6.58 -14.60
N LEU A 122 9.42 5.47 -13.88
CA LEU A 122 8.44 5.25 -12.82
C LEU A 122 8.69 6.16 -11.63
N ASN A 123 9.97 6.36 -11.25
CA ASN A 123 10.33 7.28 -10.17
C ASN A 123 9.95 8.73 -10.54
N ALA A 124 10.26 9.19 -11.75
CA ALA A 124 9.88 10.53 -12.22
C ALA A 124 8.35 10.72 -12.25
N ALA A 125 7.61 9.73 -12.74
CA ALA A 125 6.14 9.75 -12.72
C ALA A 125 5.60 9.86 -11.28
N THR A 126 6.21 9.15 -10.34
CA THR A 126 5.85 9.18 -8.92
C THR A 126 6.17 10.53 -8.28
N MET A 127 7.33 11.11 -8.59
CA MET A 127 7.70 12.46 -8.14
C MET A 127 6.71 13.52 -8.64
N LEU A 128 6.31 13.44 -9.90
CA LEU A 128 5.34 14.36 -10.51
C LEU A 128 3.94 14.18 -9.95
N ALA A 129 3.41 12.96 -9.96
CA ALA A 129 2.03 12.70 -9.60
C ALA A 129 1.74 12.80 -8.09
N GLN A 130 2.73 12.49 -7.25
CA GLN A 130 2.55 12.37 -5.80
C GLN A 130 3.35 13.38 -5.00
N SER A 131 4.20 14.18 -5.65
CA SER A 131 5.13 15.09 -4.97
C SER A 131 6.06 14.36 -3.98
N LYS A 132 6.54 13.17 -4.35
CA LYS A 132 7.55 12.43 -3.59
C LYS A 132 8.94 12.93 -3.93
N ASN A 133 9.82 13.03 -2.94
CA ASN A 133 11.23 13.27 -3.21
C ASN A 133 11.90 12.03 -3.82
N VAL A 134 13.13 12.20 -4.28
CA VAL A 134 13.90 11.16 -4.98
C VAL A 134 13.98 9.84 -4.20
N MET A 135 14.29 9.91 -2.89
CA MET A 135 14.44 8.70 -2.06
C MET A 135 13.10 7.98 -1.83
N GLN A 136 12.04 8.74 -1.63
CA GLN A 136 10.70 8.17 -1.45
C GLN A 136 10.17 7.55 -2.74
N ALA A 137 10.41 8.16 -3.91
CA ALA A 137 10.08 7.57 -5.19
C ALA A 137 10.87 6.27 -5.43
N GLU A 138 12.16 6.28 -5.13
CA GLU A 138 13.03 5.10 -5.27
C GLU A 138 12.55 3.92 -4.43
N ILE A 139 12.25 4.15 -3.15
CA ILE A 139 11.83 3.08 -2.23
C ILE A 139 10.40 2.65 -2.53
N ASP A 140 9.45 3.60 -2.54
CA ASP A 140 8.02 3.34 -2.51
C ASP A 140 7.42 3.08 -3.91
N ALA A 141 8.19 3.25 -4.99
CA ALA A 141 7.77 2.93 -6.35
C ALA A 141 8.64 1.83 -6.96
N ALA A 142 9.93 2.10 -7.24
CA ALA A 142 10.76 1.15 -7.95
C ALA A 142 11.14 -0.07 -7.10
N CYS A 143 11.84 0.12 -5.98
CA CYS A 143 12.39 -1.00 -5.20
C CYS A 143 11.28 -1.90 -4.65
N GLU A 144 10.27 -1.33 -4.02
CA GLU A 144 9.19 -2.11 -3.42
C GLU A 144 8.37 -2.88 -4.48
N LEU A 145 8.13 -2.31 -5.66
CA LEU A 145 7.42 -3.03 -6.72
C LEU A 145 8.25 -4.17 -7.33
N ILE A 146 9.54 -3.96 -7.53
CA ILE A 146 10.47 -5.01 -7.97
C ILE A 146 10.44 -6.16 -6.97
N ASP A 147 10.50 -5.83 -5.68
CA ASP A 147 10.47 -6.81 -4.60
C ASP A 147 9.13 -7.56 -4.57
N PHE A 148 7.99 -6.88 -4.72
CA PHE A 148 6.69 -7.54 -4.83
C PHE A 148 6.68 -8.56 -5.97
N PHE A 149 7.18 -8.22 -7.15
CA PHE A 149 7.21 -9.17 -8.27
C PHE A 149 8.09 -10.38 -7.96
N ARG A 150 9.29 -10.19 -7.47
CA ARG A 150 10.24 -11.27 -7.17
C ARG A 150 9.74 -12.17 -6.02
N PHE A 151 9.32 -11.57 -4.92
CA PHE A 151 8.90 -12.31 -3.73
C PHE A 151 7.53 -12.98 -3.91
N ASN A 152 6.58 -12.37 -4.59
CA ASN A 152 5.30 -13.01 -4.89
C ASN A 152 5.47 -14.22 -5.81
N VAL A 153 6.37 -14.19 -6.79
CA VAL A 153 6.73 -15.38 -7.60
C VAL A 153 7.30 -16.48 -6.71
N LYS A 154 8.19 -16.16 -5.77
CA LYS A 154 8.70 -17.12 -4.78
C LYS A 154 7.57 -17.72 -3.95
N TYR A 155 6.67 -16.90 -3.41
CA TYR A 155 5.57 -17.36 -2.56
C TYR A 155 4.54 -18.17 -3.36
N MET A 156 4.24 -17.79 -4.61
CA MET A 156 3.41 -18.61 -5.51
C MET A 156 4.01 -20.00 -5.72
N SER A 157 5.31 -20.09 -5.97
CA SER A 157 6.00 -21.38 -6.10
C SER A 157 5.93 -22.22 -4.81
N GLN A 158 6.07 -21.58 -3.65
CA GLN A 158 5.94 -22.27 -2.36
C GLN A 158 4.51 -22.80 -2.16
N LEU A 159 3.51 -21.95 -2.44
CA LEU A 159 2.10 -22.32 -2.33
C LEU A 159 1.76 -23.55 -3.19
N TYR A 160 2.24 -23.61 -4.44
CA TYR A 160 1.95 -24.71 -5.34
C TYR A 160 2.69 -26.02 -4.97
N LYS A 161 3.73 -25.94 -4.15
CA LYS A 161 4.45 -27.12 -3.63
C LYS A 161 3.74 -27.81 -2.46
N GLU A 162 2.85 -27.10 -1.76
CA GLU A 162 2.08 -27.68 -0.64
C GLU A 162 1.07 -28.68 -1.17
N GLN A 163 1.26 -29.95 -0.81
CA GLN A 163 0.44 -31.07 -1.26
C GLN A 163 0.02 -31.97 -0.07
N PRO A 164 -1.19 -32.53 -0.11
CA PRO A 164 -1.67 -33.43 0.95
C PRO A 164 -0.97 -34.80 0.91
N GLU A 165 -0.98 -35.48 2.04
CA GLU A 165 -0.49 -36.85 2.15
C GLU A 165 -1.35 -37.83 1.37
N SER A 166 -0.73 -38.90 0.84
CA SER A 166 -1.38 -40.00 0.14
C SER A 166 -1.07 -41.33 0.85
N LEU A 167 -2.09 -42.13 1.09
CA LEU A 167 -1.92 -43.49 1.61
C LEU A 167 -1.76 -44.51 0.45
N PRO A 168 -1.27 -45.73 0.72
CA PRO A 168 -1.24 -46.78 -0.29
C PRO A 168 -2.61 -47.02 -0.94
N GLY A 169 -2.64 -47.15 -2.27
CA GLY A 169 -3.86 -47.36 -3.04
C GLY A 169 -4.60 -46.09 -3.47
N MET A 170 -4.08 -44.88 -3.12
CA MET A 170 -4.66 -43.63 -3.56
C MET A 170 -3.60 -42.58 -3.86
N TRP A 171 -4.00 -41.56 -4.62
CA TRP A 171 -3.22 -40.35 -4.82
C TRP A 171 -4.08 -39.12 -4.52
N ASN A 172 -3.69 -38.33 -3.54
CA ASN A 172 -4.29 -37.05 -3.17
C ASN A 172 -3.47 -35.91 -3.76
N ARG A 173 -4.16 -34.93 -4.35
CA ARG A 173 -3.55 -33.74 -4.97
C ARG A 173 -4.34 -32.51 -4.57
N LEU A 174 -3.65 -31.41 -4.38
CA LEU A 174 -4.26 -30.10 -4.16
C LEU A 174 -3.95 -29.19 -5.36
N GLU A 175 -4.99 -28.69 -5.98
CA GLU A 175 -4.90 -27.75 -7.09
C GLU A 175 -5.30 -26.36 -6.62
N HIS A 176 -4.44 -25.39 -6.83
CA HIS A 176 -4.69 -23.98 -6.47
C HIS A 176 -5.23 -23.23 -7.70
N ARG A 177 -6.54 -23.31 -7.90
CA ARG A 177 -7.22 -22.66 -9.03
C ARG A 177 -7.34 -21.15 -8.80
N PRO A 178 -7.28 -20.28 -9.83
CA PRO A 178 -7.74 -18.90 -9.70
C PRO A 178 -9.24 -18.85 -9.32
N LEU A 179 -9.67 -17.72 -8.77
CA LEU A 179 -11.06 -17.49 -8.38
C LEU A 179 -12.00 -17.60 -9.60
N GLU A 180 -13.27 -17.96 -9.36
CA GLU A 180 -14.26 -18.11 -10.42
C GLU A 180 -14.92 -16.76 -10.75
N GLY A 181 -14.17 -15.88 -11.41
CA GLY A 181 -14.62 -14.55 -11.77
C GLY A 181 -13.46 -13.59 -11.94
N PHE A 182 -13.71 -12.30 -11.70
CA PHE A 182 -12.70 -11.25 -11.72
C PHE A 182 -12.45 -10.66 -10.32
N VAL A 183 -11.27 -10.13 -10.12
CA VAL A 183 -10.89 -9.37 -8.91
C VAL A 183 -11.02 -7.88 -9.22
N PHE A 184 -11.68 -7.14 -8.35
CA PHE A 184 -11.71 -5.70 -8.39
C PHE A 184 -10.58 -5.14 -7.53
N ALA A 185 -9.60 -4.48 -8.15
CA ALA A 185 -8.52 -3.78 -7.49
C ALA A 185 -8.84 -2.28 -7.42
N LEU A 186 -8.98 -1.75 -6.20
CA LEU A 186 -9.18 -0.34 -5.94
C LEU A 186 -7.97 0.17 -5.14
N THR A 187 -7.15 1.02 -5.77
CA THR A 187 -5.79 1.27 -5.32
C THR A 187 -5.56 2.70 -4.84
N PRO A 188 -4.65 2.91 -3.87
CA PRO A 188 -4.43 4.20 -3.24
C PRO A 188 -3.55 5.10 -4.10
N PHE A 189 -3.37 6.35 -3.66
CA PHE A 189 -2.50 7.31 -4.35
C PHE A 189 -1.05 7.31 -3.82
N ASN A 190 -0.84 6.89 -2.59
CA ASN A 190 0.38 7.20 -1.84
C ASN A 190 1.58 6.29 -2.15
N PHE A 191 1.35 5.09 -2.70
CA PHE A 191 2.40 4.14 -3.08
C PHE A 191 2.16 3.61 -4.49
N THR A 192 3.05 3.92 -5.42
CA THR A 192 3.01 3.39 -6.79
C THR A 192 3.20 1.87 -6.81
N SER A 193 4.02 1.33 -5.93
CA SER A 193 4.22 -0.11 -5.73
C SER A 193 2.94 -0.82 -5.30
N ILE A 194 2.22 -0.29 -4.31
CA ILE A 194 0.96 -0.86 -3.83
C ILE A 194 -0.10 -0.78 -4.94
N CYS A 195 -0.15 0.35 -5.66
CA CYS A 195 -1.04 0.54 -6.80
C CYS A 195 -0.91 -0.61 -7.83
N ALA A 196 0.32 -1.00 -8.18
CA ALA A 196 0.58 -2.11 -9.08
C ALA A 196 0.39 -3.49 -8.43
N ASN A 197 0.82 -3.66 -7.18
CA ASN A 197 0.78 -4.96 -6.50
C ASN A 197 -0.65 -5.46 -6.27
N LEU A 198 -1.61 -4.56 -5.99
CA LEU A 198 -3.00 -4.96 -5.80
C LEU A 198 -3.60 -5.60 -7.07
N CYS A 199 -3.08 -5.25 -8.24
CA CYS A 199 -3.43 -5.89 -9.51
C CYS A 199 -2.57 -7.13 -9.79
N ALA A 200 -1.27 -7.03 -9.57
CA ALA A 200 -0.30 -8.04 -9.94
C ALA A 200 -0.39 -9.31 -9.09
N ALA A 201 -0.61 -9.19 -7.77
CA ALA A 201 -0.68 -10.34 -6.88
C ALA A 201 -1.81 -11.32 -7.27
N PRO A 202 -3.07 -10.91 -7.47
CA PRO A 202 -4.10 -11.83 -7.98
C PRO A 202 -3.84 -12.26 -9.42
N ALA A 203 -3.35 -11.38 -10.31
CA ALA A 203 -3.08 -11.73 -11.70
C ALA A 203 -2.02 -12.83 -11.82
N MET A 204 -0.96 -12.78 -11.05
CA MET A 204 0.11 -13.79 -11.01
C MET A 204 -0.44 -15.19 -10.72
N LEU A 205 -1.47 -15.31 -9.90
CA LEU A 205 -2.14 -16.57 -9.55
C LEU A 205 -3.21 -17.00 -10.57
N GLY A 206 -3.28 -16.32 -11.72
CA GLY A 206 -4.18 -16.68 -12.82
C GLY A 206 -5.53 -15.97 -12.81
N ASN A 207 -5.75 -15.01 -11.91
CA ASN A 207 -6.96 -14.19 -11.92
C ASN A 207 -6.87 -13.08 -12.98
N VAL A 208 -8.03 -12.56 -13.36
CA VAL A 208 -8.18 -11.36 -14.18
C VAL A 208 -8.67 -10.21 -13.31
N VAL A 209 -8.31 -8.98 -13.66
CA VAL A 209 -8.46 -7.82 -12.78
C VAL A 209 -9.14 -6.67 -13.51
N VAL A 210 -10.13 -6.07 -12.85
CA VAL A 210 -10.64 -4.73 -13.15
C VAL A 210 -10.00 -3.78 -12.13
N TRP A 211 -9.23 -2.82 -12.62
CA TRP A 211 -8.42 -1.93 -11.79
C TRP A 211 -8.89 -0.49 -11.90
N LYS A 212 -9.16 0.11 -10.74
CA LYS A 212 -9.41 1.55 -10.61
C LYS A 212 -8.32 2.19 -9.76
N PRO A 213 -7.35 2.89 -10.35
CA PRO A 213 -6.39 3.70 -9.60
C PRO A 213 -7.09 4.92 -8.94
N ALA A 214 -6.49 5.44 -7.88
CA ALA A 214 -6.88 6.76 -7.36
C ALA A 214 -6.67 7.83 -8.44
N GLU A 215 -7.51 8.87 -8.44
CA GLU A 215 -7.45 9.93 -9.47
C GLU A 215 -6.08 10.61 -9.54
N THR A 216 -5.48 10.85 -8.39
CA THR A 216 -4.15 11.44 -8.25
C THR A 216 -2.98 10.48 -8.55
N GLN A 217 -3.28 9.20 -8.84
CA GLN A 217 -2.31 8.16 -9.19
C GLN A 217 -2.30 7.82 -10.69
N ILE A 218 -3.24 8.33 -11.47
CA ILE A 218 -3.45 7.95 -12.88
C ILE A 218 -2.17 8.13 -13.72
N TYR A 219 -1.40 9.19 -13.50
CA TYR A 219 -0.19 9.47 -14.26
C TYR A 219 0.88 8.37 -14.10
N SER A 220 1.14 7.91 -12.88
CA SER A 220 2.06 6.79 -12.65
C SER A 220 1.42 5.42 -12.94
N ALA A 221 0.10 5.29 -12.84
CA ALA A 221 -0.62 4.07 -13.22
C ALA A 221 -0.49 3.77 -14.72
N GLN A 222 -0.45 4.79 -15.58
CA GLN A 222 -0.14 4.61 -17.00
C GLN A 222 1.23 3.96 -17.21
N VAL A 223 2.26 4.42 -16.50
CA VAL A 223 3.62 3.85 -16.60
C VAL A 223 3.64 2.38 -16.14
N ILE A 224 2.81 2.04 -15.14
CA ILE A 224 2.63 0.64 -14.71
C ILE A 224 2.00 -0.20 -15.84
N MET A 225 0.98 0.30 -16.53
CA MET A 225 0.37 -0.41 -17.67
C MET A 225 1.39 -0.60 -18.80
N GLU A 226 2.18 0.41 -19.12
CA GLU A 226 3.26 0.29 -20.12
C GLU A 226 4.31 -0.75 -19.70
N LEU A 227 4.66 -0.82 -18.42
CA LEU A 227 5.57 -1.84 -17.87
C LEU A 227 4.99 -3.25 -18.06
N PHE A 228 3.71 -3.46 -17.74
CA PHE A 228 3.03 -4.74 -17.91
C PHE A 228 2.98 -5.16 -19.38
N GLN A 229 2.67 -4.25 -20.30
CA GLN A 229 2.68 -4.50 -21.74
C GLN A 229 4.10 -4.86 -22.23
N ALA A 230 5.13 -4.12 -21.82
CA ALA A 230 6.53 -4.40 -22.16
C ALA A 230 7.01 -5.76 -21.60
N ALA A 231 6.49 -6.17 -20.46
CA ALA A 231 6.76 -7.48 -19.87
C ALA A 231 6.06 -8.61 -20.64
N GLY A 232 5.02 -8.31 -21.44
CA GLY A 232 4.25 -9.27 -22.20
C GLY A 232 3.03 -9.81 -21.46
N LEU A 233 2.47 -9.04 -20.52
CA LEU A 233 1.18 -9.38 -19.92
C LEU A 233 0.10 -9.39 -21.02
N PRO A 234 -0.68 -10.48 -21.18
CA PRO A 234 -1.73 -10.52 -22.20
C PRO A 234 -2.83 -9.49 -21.98
N ASP A 235 -3.38 -8.98 -23.06
CA ASP A 235 -4.50 -8.05 -23.03
C ASP A 235 -5.71 -8.62 -22.29
N GLY A 236 -6.41 -7.78 -21.54
CA GLY A 236 -7.58 -8.15 -20.75
C GLY A 236 -7.29 -8.82 -19.41
N VAL A 237 -6.03 -9.19 -19.11
CA VAL A 237 -5.68 -9.72 -17.77
C VAL A 237 -5.81 -8.67 -16.69
N ILE A 238 -5.32 -7.45 -16.96
CA ILE A 238 -5.50 -6.27 -16.10
C ILE A 238 -6.12 -5.18 -16.96
N ASN A 239 -7.30 -4.69 -16.55
CA ASN A 239 -8.04 -3.64 -17.26
C ASN A 239 -8.10 -2.41 -16.37
N MET A 240 -7.50 -1.30 -16.79
CA MET A 240 -7.46 -0.06 -16.02
C MET A 240 -8.58 0.88 -16.46
N VAL A 241 -9.46 1.26 -15.55
CA VAL A 241 -10.55 2.21 -15.79
C VAL A 241 -10.47 3.42 -14.86
N THR A 242 -10.77 4.57 -15.41
CA THR A 242 -10.85 5.86 -14.71
C THR A 242 -12.29 6.32 -14.67
N VAL A 243 -12.96 6.02 -13.57
CA VAL A 243 -14.38 6.31 -13.34
C VAL A 243 -14.60 6.73 -11.89
N SER A 244 -15.75 7.32 -11.58
CA SER A 244 -16.06 7.65 -10.18
C SER A 244 -16.25 6.39 -9.33
N GLY A 245 -15.88 6.47 -8.04
CA GLY A 245 -16.07 5.34 -7.11
C GLY A 245 -17.54 4.91 -6.97
N LYS A 246 -18.47 5.84 -7.15
CA LYS A 246 -19.92 5.57 -7.10
C LYS A 246 -20.38 4.77 -8.32
N GLU A 247 -19.94 5.12 -9.51
CA GLU A 247 -20.33 4.44 -10.75
C GLU A 247 -19.74 3.04 -10.83
N ILE A 248 -18.45 2.88 -10.56
CA ILE A 248 -17.82 1.55 -10.60
C ILE A 248 -18.46 0.58 -9.60
N SER A 249 -18.80 1.04 -8.39
CA SER A 249 -19.42 0.21 -7.37
C SER A 249 -20.81 -0.28 -7.78
N LYS A 250 -21.57 0.51 -8.54
CA LYS A 250 -22.88 0.10 -9.04
C LYS A 250 -22.79 -1.07 -10.04
N VAL A 251 -21.75 -1.10 -10.87
CA VAL A 251 -21.57 -2.14 -11.89
C VAL A 251 -20.89 -3.36 -11.29
N VAL A 252 -19.72 -3.18 -10.67
CA VAL A 252 -18.88 -4.27 -10.16
C VAL A 252 -19.63 -5.14 -9.15
N PHE A 253 -20.33 -4.53 -8.18
CA PHE A 253 -21.01 -5.30 -7.13
C PHE A 253 -22.38 -5.87 -7.55
N GLN A 254 -22.84 -5.59 -8.77
CA GLN A 254 -24.02 -6.25 -9.34
C GLN A 254 -23.65 -7.44 -10.25
N ASP A 255 -22.39 -7.55 -10.66
CA ASP A 255 -21.97 -8.61 -11.56
C ASP A 255 -21.81 -9.96 -10.83
N LYS A 256 -22.42 -11.00 -11.38
CA LYS A 256 -22.35 -12.37 -10.82
C LYS A 256 -20.94 -12.96 -10.82
N ASN A 257 -20.03 -12.44 -11.64
CA ASN A 257 -18.64 -12.90 -11.74
C ASN A 257 -17.70 -12.13 -10.79
N PHE A 258 -18.21 -11.23 -9.94
CA PHE A 258 -17.39 -10.59 -8.93
C PHE A 258 -16.86 -11.64 -7.94
N ALA A 259 -15.54 -11.85 -7.92
CA ALA A 259 -14.90 -12.90 -7.12
C ALA A 259 -14.03 -12.38 -5.97
N GLY A 260 -13.66 -11.10 -5.98
CA GLY A 260 -12.89 -10.52 -4.89
C GLY A 260 -12.64 -9.04 -5.01
N LEU A 261 -12.43 -8.41 -3.85
CA LEU A 261 -11.99 -7.03 -3.69
C LEU A 261 -10.56 -7.02 -3.13
N HIS A 262 -9.65 -6.33 -3.82
CA HIS A 262 -8.33 -5.99 -3.31
C HIS A 262 -8.24 -4.47 -3.16
N PHE A 263 -8.23 -4.01 -1.92
CA PHE A 263 -8.43 -2.61 -1.58
C PHE A 263 -7.31 -2.07 -0.70
N THR A 264 -6.85 -0.86 -1.03
CA THR A 264 -6.12 -0.02 -0.09
C THR A 264 -6.65 1.41 -0.21
N GLY A 265 -7.04 2.02 0.91
CA GLY A 265 -7.62 3.35 0.96
C GLY A 265 -8.22 3.68 2.32
N SER A 266 -9.17 4.63 2.39
CA SER A 266 -9.76 5.04 3.67
C SER A 266 -10.67 3.96 4.28
N THR A 267 -10.67 3.90 5.61
CA THR A 267 -11.47 2.95 6.40
C THR A 267 -12.99 3.09 6.12
N ASP A 268 -13.49 4.31 5.98
CA ASP A 268 -14.91 4.54 5.70
C ASP A 268 -15.34 4.06 4.32
N VAL A 269 -14.48 4.24 3.31
CA VAL A 269 -14.72 3.68 1.98
C VAL A 269 -14.73 2.16 2.06
N PHE A 270 -13.76 1.54 2.74
CA PHE A 270 -13.71 0.08 2.90
C PHE A 270 -14.96 -0.48 3.58
N ARG A 271 -15.41 0.14 4.66
CA ARG A 271 -16.67 -0.22 5.34
C ARG A 271 -17.89 -0.13 4.40
N THR A 272 -17.91 0.90 3.54
CA THR A 272 -18.98 1.07 2.55
C THR A 272 -18.93 -0.02 1.48
N LEU A 273 -17.74 -0.34 0.96
CA LEU A 273 -17.56 -1.42 -0.02
C LEU A 273 -17.95 -2.78 0.56
N TRP A 274 -17.54 -3.08 1.79
CA TRP A 274 -17.89 -4.32 2.48
C TRP A 274 -19.41 -4.49 2.62
N LYS A 275 -20.12 -3.42 3.05
CA LYS A 275 -21.59 -3.40 3.10
C LYS A 275 -22.19 -3.63 1.71
N GLY A 276 -21.65 -2.99 0.68
CA GLY A 276 -22.09 -3.16 -0.71
C GLY A 276 -21.96 -4.60 -1.20
N ILE A 277 -20.84 -5.27 -0.88
CA ILE A 277 -20.61 -6.68 -1.19
C ILE A 277 -21.62 -7.56 -0.42
N GLY A 278 -21.79 -7.33 0.89
CA GLY A 278 -22.71 -8.10 1.72
C GLY A 278 -24.17 -8.03 1.24
N ASN A 279 -24.60 -6.85 0.80
CA ASN A 279 -25.96 -6.64 0.29
C ASN A 279 -26.24 -7.35 -1.05
N ASN A 280 -25.21 -7.81 -1.75
CA ASN A 280 -25.32 -8.48 -3.03
C ASN A 280 -24.85 -9.95 -2.99
N ILE A 281 -24.63 -10.51 -1.81
CA ILE A 281 -23.97 -11.81 -1.61
C ILE A 281 -24.64 -12.96 -2.36
N GLU A 282 -25.96 -12.91 -2.53
CA GLU A 282 -26.76 -13.94 -3.21
C GLU A 282 -26.59 -13.93 -4.74
N LYS A 283 -26.05 -12.85 -5.31
CA LYS A 283 -25.86 -12.70 -6.77
C LYS A 283 -24.60 -13.39 -7.28
N TYR A 284 -23.61 -13.57 -6.42
CA TYR A 284 -22.28 -14.03 -6.83
C TYR A 284 -22.22 -15.55 -7.01
N LYS A 285 -21.45 -16.00 -7.98
CA LYS A 285 -21.20 -17.43 -8.22
C LYS A 285 -20.48 -18.11 -7.04
N SER A 286 -19.65 -17.38 -6.32
CA SER A 286 -18.94 -17.84 -5.13
C SER A 286 -18.80 -16.70 -4.13
N TYR A 287 -18.58 -17.02 -2.86
CA TYR A 287 -18.29 -15.99 -1.85
C TYR A 287 -17.03 -15.22 -2.19
N PRO A 288 -17.10 -13.90 -2.40
CA PRO A 288 -15.95 -13.10 -2.79
C PRO A 288 -14.88 -13.05 -1.71
N ARG A 289 -13.63 -12.97 -2.12
CA ARG A 289 -12.53 -12.64 -1.20
C ARG A 289 -12.52 -11.13 -0.97
N ILE A 290 -12.36 -10.72 0.28
CA ILE A 290 -12.23 -9.32 0.64
C ILE A 290 -10.88 -9.18 1.34
N VAL A 291 -9.98 -8.39 0.73
CA VAL A 291 -8.67 -8.04 1.27
C VAL A 291 -8.58 -6.53 1.29
N GLY A 292 -8.39 -5.95 2.47
CA GLY A 292 -8.34 -4.52 2.66
C GLY A 292 -7.22 -4.09 3.60
N GLU A 293 -6.47 -3.09 3.16
CA GLU A 293 -5.57 -2.30 3.99
C GLU A 293 -6.11 -0.88 4.05
N THR A 294 -6.29 -0.36 5.27
CA THR A 294 -6.97 0.91 5.46
C THR A 294 -6.12 1.88 6.30
N GLY A 295 -6.75 2.87 6.90
CA GLY A 295 -6.07 3.90 7.67
C GLY A 295 -5.26 3.40 8.86
N GLY A 296 -4.43 4.28 9.38
CA GLY A 296 -3.63 4.07 10.58
C GLY A 296 -3.64 5.28 11.50
N LYS A 297 -3.36 5.05 12.78
CA LYS A 297 -3.05 6.07 13.77
C LYS A 297 -1.84 5.60 14.55
N ASP A 298 -0.74 5.52 13.83
CA ASP A 298 0.44 4.79 14.23
C ASP A 298 1.21 5.54 15.31
N PHE A 299 1.77 4.78 16.24
CA PHE A 299 2.35 5.34 17.44
C PHE A 299 3.86 5.09 17.55
N ILE A 300 4.51 6.02 18.25
CA ILE A 300 5.82 5.81 18.85
C ILE A 300 5.65 5.94 20.35
N ILE A 301 6.13 4.95 21.11
CA ILE A 301 6.25 5.08 22.57
C ILE A 301 7.69 4.83 23.00
N ALA A 302 8.25 5.76 23.79
CA ALA A 302 9.60 5.64 24.32
C ALA A 302 9.53 5.28 25.80
N HIS A 303 10.28 4.25 26.23
CA HIS A 303 10.51 3.96 27.64
C HIS A 303 11.53 4.96 28.23
N LYS A 304 11.51 5.18 29.54
CA LYS A 304 12.45 6.09 30.25
C LYS A 304 13.93 5.78 30.03
N SER A 305 14.27 4.57 29.61
CA SER A 305 15.63 4.13 29.29
C SER A 305 16.05 4.40 27.84
N ALA A 306 15.15 4.86 26.98
CA ALA A 306 15.45 5.09 25.57
C ALA A 306 16.49 6.20 25.37
N VAL A 307 17.14 6.20 24.23
CA VAL A 307 18.08 7.25 23.82
C VAL A 307 17.31 8.40 23.17
N ALA A 308 17.39 9.60 23.74
CA ALA A 308 16.60 10.76 23.30
C ALA A 308 16.78 11.08 21.81
N ALA A 309 18.00 10.97 21.27
CA ALA A 309 18.30 11.23 19.86
C ALA A 309 17.63 10.20 18.92
N GLU A 310 17.57 8.92 19.33
CA GLU A 310 16.87 7.88 18.56
C GLU A 310 15.36 8.12 18.54
N VAL A 311 14.79 8.52 19.70
CA VAL A 311 13.36 8.88 19.81
C VAL A 311 13.04 10.07 18.91
N ALA A 312 13.85 11.13 18.96
CA ALA A 312 13.67 12.33 18.13
C ALA A 312 13.72 11.99 16.62
N THR A 313 14.71 11.19 16.22
CA THR A 313 14.86 10.77 14.81
C THR A 313 13.69 9.87 14.36
N ALA A 314 13.23 8.95 15.20
CA ALA A 314 12.06 8.12 14.90
C ALA A 314 10.79 8.97 14.71
N ILE A 315 10.60 10.02 15.53
CA ILE A 315 9.50 10.97 15.42
C ILE A 315 9.59 11.76 14.11
N THR A 316 10.74 12.36 13.79
CA THR A 316 10.89 13.23 12.62
C THR A 316 10.83 12.45 11.30
N ARG A 317 11.53 11.33 11.18
CA ARG A 317 11.44 10.48 10.00
C ARG A 317 10.10 9.75 9.89
N GLY A 318 9.65 9.14 10.99
CA GLY A 318 8.40 8.40 11.00
C GLY A 318 7.17 9.25 10.71
N GLY A 319 7.17 10.51 11.17
CA GLY A 319 6.03 11.41 11.04
C GLY A 319 6.02 12.26 9.77
N PHE A 320 7.18 12.60 9.21
CA PHE A 320 7.24 13.62 8.17
C PHE A 320 7.72 13.12 6.80
N GLU A 321 8.31 11.92 6.69
CA GLU A 321 8.58 11.33 5.39
C GLU A 321 7.31 11.29 4.54
N PHE A 322 7.40 11.73 3.29
CA PHE A 322 6.27 11.90 2.37
C PHE A 322 5.11 12.70 2.98
N GLN A 323 5.44 13.75 3.73
CA GLN A 323 4.45 14.66 4.35
C GLN A 323 3.43 13.92 5.23
N GLY A 324 3.83 12.82 5.89
CA GLY A 324 2.94 12.00 6.71
C GLY A 324 1.80 11.29 5.96
N GLN A 325 1.87 11.23 4.62
CA GLN A 325 0.83 10.61 3.78
C GLN A 325 1.08 9.10 3.57
N LYS A 326 1.55 8.42 4.60
CA LYS A 326 1.68 6.96 4.66
C LYS A 326 0.65 6.42 5.64
N CYS A 327 0.00 5.33 5.29
CA CYS A 327 -0.89 4.62 6.23
C CYS A 327 -0.15 4.22 7.52
N SER A 328 1.17 3.98 7.42
CA SER A 328 2.10 3.63 8.49
C SER A 328 2.88 4.80 9.09
N ALA A 329 2.59 6.06 8.71
CA ALA A 329 3.30 7.20 9.26
C ALA A 329 3.01 7.35 10.76
N ALA A 330 4.06 7.57 11.55
CA ALA A 330 3.88 7.95 12.95
C ALA A 330 3.12 9.28 13.02
N SER A 331 2.03 9.31 13.74
CA SER A 331 1.19 10.51 13.88
C SER A 331 0.88 10.86 15.33
N ARG A 332 1.24 9.98 16.27
CA ARG A 332 1.19 10.22 17.71
C ARG A 332 2.44 9.64 18.38
N ALA A 333 2.96 10.35 19.38
CA ALA A 333 4.11 9.90 20.14
C ALA A 333 3.88 10.09 21.64
N TYR A 334 4.39 9.13 22.43
CA TYR A 334 4.35 9.13 23.87
C TYR A 334 5.78 9.17 24.39
N VAL A 335 6.15 10.31 24.97
CA VAL A 335 7.54 10.57 25.40
C VAL A 335 7.59 10.73 26.91
N PRO A 336 8.48 10.01 27.65
CA PRO A 336 8.57 10.14 29.09
C PRO A 336 9.19 11.48 29.50
N SER A 337 8.76 12.02 30.63
CA SER A 337 9.14 13.34 31.13
C SER A 337 10.66 13.54 31.30
N ASN A 338 11.40 12.45 31.64
CA ASN A 338 12.86 12.49 31.78
C ASN A 338 13.62 12.66 30.44
N LEU A 339 13.03 12.32 29.32
CA LEU A 339 13.66 12.46 27.99
C LEU A 339 13.14 13.69 27.23
N TRP A 340 11.99 14.22 27.64
CA TRP A 340 11.26 15.22 26.88
C TRP A 340 12.09 16.47 26.54
N GLY A 341 12.86 16.99 27.46
CA GLY A 341 13.67 18.18 27.20
C GLY A 341 14.64 18.06 26.04
N ASN A 342 15.36 16.91 25.95
CA ASN A 342 16.30 16.63 24.88
C ASN A 342 15.57 16.29 23.58
N VAL A 343 14.52 15.48 23.63
CA VAL A 343 13.70 15.14 22.46
C VAL A 343 13.08 16.40 21.86
N LYS A 344 12.45 17.27 22.67
CA LYS A 344 11.86 18.54 22.22
C LYS A 344 12.88 19.41 21.49
N THR A 345 14.08 19.58 22.08
CA THR A 345 15.14 20.41 21.50
C THR A 345 15.51 19.92 20.11
N GLN A 346 15.71 18.62 19.94
CA GLN A 346 16.12 18.05 18.65
C GLN A 346 15.00 18.09 17.61
N ILE A 347 13.77 17.64 17.93
CA ILE A 347 12.67 17.62 16.95
C ILE A 347 12.31 19.01 16.43
N VAL A 348 12.40 20.04 17.30
CA VAL A 348 12.16 21.43 16.88
C VAL A 348 13.28 21.92 15.97
N ALA A 349 14.55 21.56 16.26
CA ALA A 349 15.69 21.92 15.42
C ALA A 349 15.58 21.24 14.06
N ASP A 350 15.35 19.91 14.02
CA ASP A 350 15.19 19.14 12.80
C ASP A 350 14.06 19.69 11.92
N THR A 351 12.91 19.98 12.52
CA THR A 351 11.74 20.51 11.80
C THR A 351 12.00 21.88 11.17
N LYS A 352 12.79 22.73 11.84
CA LYS A 352 13.19 24.03 11.30
C LYS A 352 14.23 23.94 10.17
N ASP A 353 15.03 22.88 10.15
CA ASP A 353 16.05 22.64 9.12
C ASP A 353 15.44 22.03 7.84
N PHE A 354 14.25 21.47 7.89
CA PHE A 354 13.59 20.88 6.74
C PHE A 354 13.30 21.94 5.67
N LYS A 355 13.87 21.75 4.48
CA LYS A 355 13.52 22.54 3.30
C LYS A 355 12.26 21.97 2.67
N MET A 356 11.38 22.84 2.22
CA MET A 356 10.09 22.50 1.60
C MET A 356 9.98 23.13 0.20
N GLY A 357 9.56 22.34 -0.78
CA GLY A 357 9.37 22.81 -2.16
C GLY A 357 9.17 21.68 -3.16
N SER A 358 9.44 21.97 -4.44
CA SER A 358 9.34 20.99 -5.53
C SER A 358 10.30 19.82 -5.32
N PRO A 359 9.93 18.56 -5.66
CA PRO A 359 10.82 17.42 -5.62
C PRO A 359 11.94 17.46 -6.67
N GLU A 360 11.87 18.35 -7.67
CA GLU A 360 12.95 18.60 -8.62
C GLU A 360 14.21 19.13 -7.91
N ASP A 361 14.02 20.01 -6.92
CA ASP A 361 15.10 20.42 -6.04
C ASP A 361 15.31 19.35 -4.96
N THR A 362 16.31 18.51 -5.18
CA THR A 362 16.66 17.40 -4.31
C THR A 362 17.20 17.81 -2.94
N SER A 363 17.30 19.10 -2.63
CA SER A 363 17.56 19.61 -1.27
C SER A 363 16.29 19.70 -0.42
N ASN A 364 15.10 19.61 -1.03
CA ASN A 364 13.84 19.64 -0.32
C ASN A 364 13.54 18.26 0.28
N TYR A 365 13.43 18.21 1.61
CA TYR A 365 13.02 17.03 2.34
C TYR A 365 11.49 16.88 2.36
N ILE A 366 10.77 17.99 2.42
CA ILE A 366 9.31 18.10 2.46
C ILE A 366 8.80 18.63 1.11
N ASN A 367 7.72 18.05 0.62
CA ASN A 367 7.07 18.46 -0.62
C ASN A 367 5.58 18.75 -0.37
N ALA A 368 4.78 18.89 -1.43
CA ALA A 368 3.35 19.16 -1.32
C ALA A 368 2.55 17.94 -0.89
N VAL A 369 1.42 18.14 -0.20
CA VAL A 369 0.40 17.11 0.01
C VAL A 369 -0.40 16.91 -1.28
N ILE A 370 -1.09 15.77 -1.40
CA ILE A 370 -1.56 15.21 -2.67
C ILE A 370 -2.60 16.05 -3.43
N SER A 371 -3.44 16.81 -2.73
CA SER A 371 -4.57 17.51 -3.35
C SER A 371 -5.07 18.67 -2.49
N GLU A 372 -5.87 19.56 -3.08
CA GLU A 372 -6.55 20.63 -2.36
C GLU A 372 -7.43 20.11 -1.23
N LYS A 373 -8.19 19.02 -1.48
CA LYS A 373 -9.02 18.38 -0.45
C LYS A 373 -8.20 17.90 0.74
N ALA A 374 -7.04 17.30 0.49
CA ALA A 374 -6.12 16.88 1.56
C ALA A 374 -5.56 18.09 2.31
N PHE A 375 -5.14 19.12 1.57
CA PHE A 375 -4.66 20.37 2.16
C PHE A 375 -5.70 21.01 3.09
N ASP A 376 -6.94 21.19 2.63
CA ASP A 376 -8.01 21.82 3.41
C ASP A 376 -8.38 20.98 4.65
N SER A 377 -8.37 19.66 4.51
CA SER A 377 -8.59 18.75 5.65
C SER A 377 -7.48 18.87 6.69
N ILE A 378 -6.21 18.79 6.28
CA ILE A 378 -5.06 18.83 7.18
C ILE A 378 -4.95 20.20 7.87
N SER A 379 -5.11 21.30 7.12
CA SER A 379 -5.07 22.65 7.68
C SER A 379 -6.15 22.88 8.73
N SER A 380 -7.33 22.27 8.57
CA SER A 380 -8.40 22.35 9.58
C SER A 380 -8.02 21.72 10.93
N TYR A 381 -7.22 20.66 10.94
CA TYR A 381 -6.68 20.07 12.18
C TYR A 381 -5.62 20.97 12.83
N ILE A 382 -4.79 21.63 12.03
CA ILE A 382 -3.80 22.59 12.51
C ILE A 382 -4.51 23.80 13.15
N ASP A 383 -5.54 24.33 12.50
CA ASP A 383 -6.30 25.47 13.03
C ASP A 383 -7.08 25.10 14.30
N PHE A 384 -7.61 23.89 14.35
CA PHE A 384 -8.19 23.36 15.59
C PHE A 384 -7.16 23.35 16.73
N ALA A 385 -5.93 22.88 16.47
CA ALA A 385 -4.88 22.83 17.47
C ALA A 385 -4.42 24.23 17.93
N LYS A 386 -4.37 25.23 17.02
CA LYS A 386 -4.03 26.63 17.36
C LYS A 386 -4.97 27.26 18.39
N THR A 387 -6.22 26.80 18.45
CA THR A 387 -7.25 27.37 19.34
C THR A 387 -7.52 26.51 20.58
N ALA A 388 -6.93 25.33 20.66
CA ALA A 388 -7.13 24.41 21.76
C ALA A 388 -6.40 24.85 23.03
N VAL A 389 -7.06 24.73 24.18
CA VAL A 389 -6.48 25.13 25.51
C VAL A 389 -5.57 24.04 26.10
N ASP A 390 -5.70 22.81 25.63
CA ASP A 390 -4.98 21.62 26.09
C ASP A 390 -3.88 21.15 25.09
N ALA A 391 -3.53 22.03 24.13
CA ALA A 391 -2.48 21.75 23.15
C ALA A 391 -1.67 23.02 22.80
N GLU A 392 -0.41 22.81 22.41
CA GLU A 392 0.53 23.83 21.94
C GLU A 392 1.22 23.37 20.66
N ILE A 393 1.27 24.22 19.63
CA ILE A 393 2.11 23.99 18.45
C ILE A 393 3.51 24.50 18.76
N ILE A 394 4.49 23.60 18.82
CA ILE A 394 5.89 23.94 19.15
C ILE A 394 6.80 24.08 17.91
N ALA A 395 6.35 23.64 16.73
CA ALA A 395 7.01 23.84 15.45
C ALA A 395 6.00 23.77 14.30
N GLY A 396 6.26 24.49 13.20
CA GLY A 396 5.40 24.55 12.04
C GLY A 396 4.10 25.33 12.28
N GLY A 397 3.01 24.86 11.68
CA GLY A 397 1.67 25.43 11.82
C GLY A 397 1.25 26.35 10.69
N ASN A 398 2.14 26.62 9.70
CA ASN A 398 1.81 27.41 8.53
C ASN A 398 1.55 26.52 7.31
N TYR A 399 0.82 27.07 6.36
CA TYR A 399 0.50 26.37 5.11
C TYR A 399 0.17 27.39 4.02
N ASP A 400 0.44 27.01 2.77
CA ASP A 400 0.19 27.83 1.59
C ASP A 400 -0.18 26.94 0.39
N LYS A 401 -1.26 27.31 -0.32
CA LYS A 401 -1.70 26.63 -1.54
C LYS A 401 -1.70 27.53 -2.78
N SER A 402 -0.95 28.62 -2.76
CA SER A 402 -0.92 29.56 -3.88
C SER A 402 -0.28 28.98 -5.15
N VAL A 403 0.72 28.10 -5.01
CA VAL A 403 1.44 27.44 -6.12
C VAL A 403 1.27 25.92 -6.07
N GLY A 404 1.47 25.34 -4.90
CA GLY A 404 1.31 23.93 -4.59
C GLY A 404 0.70 23.75 -3.20
N TYR A 405 0.29 22.56 -2.87
CA TYR A 405 -0.39 22.25 -1.59
C TYR A 405 0.64 22.04 -0.46
N PHE A 406 1.32 23.10 -0.03
CA PHE A 406 2.40 23.05 0.93
C PHE A 406 1.91 23.27 2.37
N ILE A 407 2.27 22.33 3.26
CA ILE A 407 1.97 22.38 4.69
C ILE A 407 3.27 22.14 5.45
N GLU A 408 3.63 23.05 6.35
CA GLU A 408 4.81 22.87 7.21
C GLU A 408 4.66 21.66 8.12
N PRO A 409 5.71 20.85 8.28
CA PRO A 409 5.77 19.85 9.32
C PRO A 409 5.39 20.46 10.68
N THR A 410 4.30 19.98 11.26
CA THR A 410 3.69 20.58 12.45
C THR A 410 3.77 19.63 13.62
N ILE A 411 4.35 20.11 14.73
CA ILE A 411 4.46 19.36 15.98
C ILE A 411 3.54 19.99 17.02
N ILE A 412 2.59 19.19 17.50
CA ILE A 412 1.64 19.53 18.55
C ILE A 412 2.04 18.79 19.83
N VAL A 413 2.09 19.49 20.96
CA VAL A 413 2.20 18.88 22.29
C VAL A 413 0.87 19.05 23.00
N THR A 414 0.36 17.98 23.60
CA THR A 414 -0.92 18.03 24.29
C THR A 414 -0.84 17.46 25.70
N THR A 415 -1.63 18.02 26.59
CA THR A 415 -1.88 17.47 27.94
C THR A 415 -3.03 16.48 27.96
N ASN A 416 -3.79 16.39 26.86
CA ASN A 416 -4.93 15.49 26.70
C ASN A 416 -4.52 14.25 25.85
N PRO A 417 -4.37 13.07 26.44
CA PRO A 417 -3.94 11.87 25.71
C PRO A 417 -4.97 11.41 24.65
N LYS A 418 -6.21 11.92 24.70
CA LYS A 418 -7.26 11.70 23.70
C LYS A 418 -7.58 12.96 22.90
N PHE A 419 -6.60 13.86 22.75
CA PHE A 419 -6.73 15.01 21.87
C PHE A 419 -7.10 14.58 20.45
N LYS A 420 -7.88 15.38 19.73
CA LYS A 420 -8.44 15.00 18.41
C LYS A 420 -7.37 14.43 17.47
N THR A 421 -6.19 15.06 17.38
CA THR A 421 -5.10 14.60 16.52
C THR A 421 -4.29 13.42 17.10
N MET A 422 -4.56 12.97 18.34
CA MET A 422 -4.08 11.69 18.87
C MET A 422 -4.98 10.52 18.46
N VAL A 423 -6.27 10.78 18.16
CA VAL A 423 -7.30 9.76 17.90
C VAL A 423 -7.57 9.58 16.42
N GLU A 424 -7.78 10.69 15.71
CA GLU A 424 -8.19 10.69 14.30
C GLU A 424 -6.99 10.65 13.35
N GLU A 425 -7.14 9.93 12.22
CA GLU A 425 -6.15 9.92 11.15
C GLU A 425 -6.17 11.24 10.38
N VAL A 426 -5.06 12.00 10.43
CA VAL A 426 -4.92 13.29 9.73
C VAL A 426 -4.41 13.09 8.29
N PHE A 427 -3.56 12.10 8.07
CA PHE A 427 -2.91 11.78 6.80
C PHE A 427 -2.13 12.96 6.19
N GLY A 428 -1.37 13.63 7.05
CA GLY A 428 -0.60 14.83 6.72
C GLY A 428 0.59 15.03 7.66
N PRO A 429 1.40 16.09 7.46
CA PRO A 429 2.62 16.32 8.22
C PRO A 429 2.32 16.90 9.61
N VAL A 430 1.52 16.18 10.39
CA VAL A 430 1.09 16.58 11.74
C VAL A 430 1.41 15.48 12.74
N MET A 431 2.33 15.76 13.64
CA MET A 431 2.73 14.88 14.73
C MET A 431 2.21 15.43 16.06
N THR A 432 1.52 14.60 16.83
CA THR A 432 1.02 14.96 18.16
C THR A 432 1.75 14.18 19.25
N ILE A 433 2.24 14.88 20.25
CA ILE A 433 3.06 14.32 21.33
C ILE A 433 2.34 14.47 22.65
N TYR A 434 2.23 13.37 23.38
CA TYR A 434 1.82 13.32 24.77
C TYR A 434 3.02 13.02 25.66
N VAL A 435 3.32 13.91 26.61
CA VAL A 435 4.41 13.73 27.57
C VAL A 435 3.85 13.07 28.83
N TYR A 436 4.35 11.88 29.15
CA TYR A 436 3.89 11.13 30.31
C TYR A 436 4.95 11.05 31.41
N GLU A 437 4.53 10.87 32.67
CA GLU A 437 5.42 10.71 33.83
C GLU A 437 6.26 9.42 33.68
N ALA A 438 7.57 9.52 33.79
CA ALA A 438 8.53 8.45 33.49
C ALA A 438 8.32 7.13 34.28
N ASN A 439 7.59 7.18 35.40
CA ASN A 439 7.23 6.02 36.24
C ASN A 439 5.86 5.41 35.89
N LYS A 440 5.13 5.95 34.88
CA LYS A 440 3.80 5.48 34.46
C LYS A 440 3.86 4.72 33.14
N TRP A 441 4.78 3.74 33.08
CA TRP A 441 4.98 2.96 31.85
C TRP A 441 3.78 2.09 31.52
N GLU A 442 3.33 1.28 32.48
CA GLU A 442 2.22 0.35 32.27
C GLU A 442 0.92 1.06 31.92
N GLU A 443 0.56 2.09 32.67
CA GLU A 443 -0.66 2.87 32.40
C GLU A 443 -0.60 3.58 31.04
N THR A 444 0.62 3.97 30.60
CA THR A 444 0.78 4.60 29.29
C THR A 444 0.60 3.57 28.16
N LEU A 445 1.04 2.33 28.33
CA LEU A 445 0.78 1.26 27.37
C LEU A 445 -0.72 0.97 27.20
N GLU A 446 -1.47 0.92 28.30
CA GLU A 446 -2.93 0.77 28.26
C GLU A 446 -3.58 1.95 27.50
N LEU A 447 -3.07 3.15 27.73
CA LEU A 447 -3.52 4.35 27.02
C LEU A 447 -3.23 4.25 25.52
N VAL A 448 -2.02 3.83 25.12
CA VAL A 448 -1.65 3.64 23.71
C VAL A 448 -2.61 2.68 23.01
N ASP A 449 -2.90 1.53 23.64
CA ASP A 449 -3.80 0.51 23.09
C ASP A 449 -5.25 1.03 22.94
N GLY A 450 -5.72 1.81 23.90
CA GLY A 450 -7.10 2.30 23.98
C GLY A 450 -7.37 3.66 23.32
N THR A 451 -6.39 4.31 22.68
CA THR A 451 -6.55 5.68 22.15
C THR A 451 -7.27 5.73 20.81
N SER A 452 -7.06 4.75 19.95
CA SER A 452 -7.59 4.78 18.58
C SER A 452 -8.17 3.43 18.18
N GLU A 453 -9.09 3.43 17.22
CA GLU A 453 -9.65 2.21 16.62
C GLU A 453 -8.69 1.50 15.66
N TYR A 454 -7.60 2.15 15.28
CA TYR A 454 -6.62 1.64 14.32
C TYR A 454 -5.56 0.75 15.00
N ALA A 455 -5.02 -0.19 14.23
CA ALA A 455 -3.91 -1.06 14.65
C ALA A 455 -3.06 -1.47 13.44
N LEU A 456 -2.51 -0.48 12.71
CA LEU A 456 -1.66 -0.76 11.55
C LEU A 456 -0.22 -0.97 11.97
N THR A 457 0.46 0.08 12.44
CA THR A 457 1.85 -0.02 12.89
C THR A 457 2.06 0.65 14.24
N GLY A 458 3.14 0.26 14.92
CA GLY A 458 3.56 0.86 16.18
C GLY A 458 5.03 0.58 16.45
N ALA A 459 5.67 1.50 17.18
CA ALA A 459 7.07 1.38 17.55
C ALA A 459 7.29 1.66 19.04
N ILE A 460 8.17 0.85 19.63
CA ILE A 460 8.70 1.10 20.97
C ILE A 460 10.20 1.37 20.92
N LEU A 461 10.66 2.34 21.67
CA LEU A 461 12.08 2.62 21.84
C LEU A 461 12.47 2.38 23.31
N SER A 462 13.40 1.47 23.53
CA SER A 462 13.87 1.08 24.86
C SER A 462 15.23 0.41 24.81
N VAL A 463 16.13 0.78 25.70
CA VAL A 463 17.36 0.04 25.97
C VAL A 463 17.10 -1.10 26.97
N ASP A 464 16.09 -0.95 27.82
CA ASP A 464 15.66 -1.98 28.77
C ASP A 464 14.89 -3.09 28.06
N ARG A 465 15.48 -4.31 28.03
CA ARG A 465 14.89 -5.47 27.34
C ARG A 465 13.61 -5.98 28.00
N TYR A 466 13.50 -5.88 29.32
CA TYR A 466 12.29 -6.29 30.04
C TYR A 466 11.13 -5.35 29.76
N ALA A 467 11.40 -4.03 29.70
CA ALA A 467 10.39 -3.05 29.30
C ALA A 467 9.93 -3.25 27.86
N ALA A 468 10.86 -3.61 26.95
CA ALA A 468 10.53 -3.92 25.55
C ALA A 468 9.65 -5.19 25.44
N GLU A 469 10.00 -6.25 26.16
CA GLU A 469 9.23 -7.50 26.20
C GLU A 469 7.81 -7.27 26.75
N TYR A 470 7.72 -6.57 27.88
CA TYR A 470 6.44 -6.21 28.50
C TYR A 470 5.55 -5.42 27.55
N ALA A 471 6.09 -4.38 26.88
CA ALA A 471 5.35 -3.58 25.92
C ALA A 471 4.91 -4.39 24.70
N THR A 472 5.77 -5.29 24.21
CA THR A 472 5.42 -6.18 23.09
C THR A 472 4.18 -7.03 23.42
N LYS A 473 4.08 -7.52 24.66
CA LYS A 473 2.92 -8.27 25.12
C LYS A 473 1.70 -7.39 25.37
N ALA A 474 1.88 -6.26 26.04
CA ALA A 474 0.79 -5.32 26.36
C ALA A 474 0.12 -4.75 25.11
N LEU A 475 0.89 -4.55 24.02
CA LEU A 475 0.43 -3.96 22.77
C LEU A 475 0.21 -5.00 21.64
N GLU A 476 0.05 -6.29 21.94
CA GLU A 476 -0.06 -7.36 20.94
C GLU A 476 -1.19 -7.15 19.92
N ASN A 477 -2.24 -6.42 20.28
CA ASN A 477 -3.38 -6.09 19.41
C ASN A 477 -3.36 -4.64 18.89
N ALA A 478 -2.38 -3.83 19.29
CA ALA A 478 -2.32 -2.40 18.94
C ALA A 478 -1.64 -2.13 17.60
N ALA A 479 -0.99 -3.13 17.00
CA ALA A 479 -0.31 -2.99 15.71
C ALA A 479 -0.22 -4.32 14.97
N GLY A 480 -0.50 -4.32 13.69
CA GLY A 480 -0.23 -5.46 12.80
C GLY A 480 1.26 -5.60 12.47
N ASN A 481 1.98 -4.50 12.33
CA ASN A 481 3.44 -4.45 12.23
C ASN A 481 4.01 -3.69 13.43
N PHE A 482 4.84 -4.37 14.20
CA PHE A 482 5.38 -3.88 15.47
C PHE A 482 6.90 -3.77 15.40
N TYR A 483 7.44 -2.60 15.76
CA TYR A 483 8.86 -2.28 15.62
C TYR A 483 9.50 -2.02 16.99
N ILE A 484 10.72 -2.50 17.18
CA ILE A 484 11.52 -2.27 18.39
C ILE A 484 12.77 -1.51 18.01
N ASN A 485 12.98 -0.33 18.61
CA ASN A 485 14.10 0.57 18.34
C ASN A 485 14.21 1.00 16.86
N ASP A 486 13.06 1.20 16.21
CA ASP A 486 12.94 1.77 14.88
C ASP A 486 11.70 2.67 14.79
N LYS A 487 11.53 3.39 13.69
CA LYS A 487 10.29 4.10 13.34
C LYS A 487 9.21 3.10 12.89
N PRO A 488 7.92 3.42 13.02
CA PRO A 488 6.83 2.47 12.69
C PRO A 488 6.53 2.34 11.19
N THR A 489 7.39 2.82 10.31
CA THR A 489 7.20 2.82 8.85
C THR A 489 8.44 2.34 8.12
N GLY A 490 8.28 1.89 6.87
CA GLY A 490 9.38 1.42 6.03
C GLY A 490 9.52 -0.11 6.01
N ALA A 491 8.40 -0.83 6.07
CA ALA A 491 8.39 -2.29 5.88
C ALA A 491 8.98 -2.66 4.51
N VAL A 492 9.80 -3.70 4.48
CA VAL A 492 10.46 -4.21 3.26
C VAL A 492 9.83 -5.56 2.89
N VAL A 493 9.42 -5.70 1.63
CA VAL A 493 8.82 -6.92 1.10
C VAL A 493 9.76 -8.09 1.30
N GLY A 494 9.23 -9.21 1.80
CA GLY A 494 10.03 -10.40 2.11
C GLY A 494 10.70 -10.38 3.48
N GLN A 495 10.70 -9.22 4.18
CA GLN A 495 11.27 -9.07 5.52
C GLN A 495 10.19 -8.77 6.57
N GLN A 496 9.30 -7.81 6.32
CA GLN A 496 8.18 -7.46 7.19
C GLN A 496 6.86 -7.55 6.40
N PRO A 497 6.19 -8.70 6.35
CA PRO A 497 4.85 -8.81 5.77
C PRO A 497 3.91 -7.76 6.35
N PHE A 498 3.28 -6.96 5.47
CA PHE A 498 2.57 -5.76 5.88
C PHE A 498 1.06 -5.95 5.95
N GLY A 499 0.46 -5.52 7.06
CA GLY A 499 -0.98 -5.53 7.24
C GLY A 499 -1.40 -5.14 8.64
N GLY A 500 -2.55 -4.46 8.73
CA GLY A 500 -3.13 -3.93 9.96
C GLY A 500 -4.34 -4.73 10.46
N ALA A 501 -4.54 -4.68 11.76
CA ALA A 501 -5.69 -5.25 12.45
C ALA A 501 -6.71 -4.16 12.85
N ARG A 502 -7.76 -4.53 13.57
CA ARG A 502 -8.85 -3.63 14.00
C ARG A 502 -9.39 -2.79 12.83
N GLY A 503 -9.50 -1.46 12.97
CA GLY A 503 -9.95 -0.55 11.93
C GLY A 503 -8.97 -0.38 10.75
N SER A 504 -7.77 -0.96 10.81
CA SER A 504 -6.72 -0.79 9.80
C SER A 504 -6.68 -1.86 8.71
N GLY A 505 -7.61 -2.82 8.72
CA GLY A 505 -7.70 -3.75 7.61
C GLY A 505 -7.94 -5.21 8.00
N THR A 506 -7.80 -6.09 7.02
CA THR A 506 -8.06 -7.54 7.17
C THR A 506 -6.82 -8.34 7.56
N ASN A 507 -5.67 -7.68 7.68
CA ASN A 507 -4.40 -8.24 8.12
C ASN A 507 -3.90 -9.43 7.28
N ASP A 508 -4.12 -9.38 5.98
CA ASP A 508 -3.75 -10.47 5.05
C ASP A 508 -2.27 -10.45 4.63
N LYS A 509 -1.45 -9.61 5.26
CA LYS A 509 0.02 -9.59 5.14
C LYS A 509 0.53 -9.53 3.70
N ALA A 510 0.35 -8.35 3.05
CA ALA A 510 0.92 -8.06 1.73
C ALA A 510 2.43 -8.37 1.70
N GLY A 511 2.93 -8.88 0.58
CA GLY A 511 4.32 -9.32 0.45
C GLY A 511 4.62 -10.62 1.19
N SER A 512 3.64 -11.51 1.33
CA SER A 512 3.79 -12.84 1.92
C SER A 512 2.88 -13.88 1.25
N ILE A 513 3.10 -15.14 1.57
CA ILE A 513 2.25 -16.25 1.14
C ILE A 513 0.80 -16.11 1.64
N LEU A 514 0.59 -15.45 2.80
CA LEU A 514 -0.73 -15.26 3.39
C LEU A 514 -1.64 -14.41 2.50
N ASN A 515 -1.10 -13.36 1.89
CA ASN A 515 -1.85 -12.55 0.92
C ASN A 515 -2.21 -13.36 -0.33
N LEU A 516 -1.26 -14.13 -0.86
CA LEU A 516 -1.49 -14.91 -2.08
C LEU A 516 -2.56 -16.00 -1.89
N LEU A 517 -2.66 -16.59 -0.69
CA LEU A 517 -3.72 -17.56 -0.37
C LEU A 517 -5.14 -17.01 -0.56
N ARG A 518 -5.32 -15.69 -0.49
CA ARG A 518 -6.62 -15.06 -0.71
C ARG A 518 -7.07 -15.14 -2.18
N TRP A 519 -6.14 -15.26 -3.10
CA TRP A 519 -6.39 -15.17 -4.53
C TRP A 519 -6.43 -16.53 -5.24
N VAL A 520 -6.55 -17.62 -4.48
CA VAL A 520 -6.74 -18.97 -4.99
C VAL A 520 -7.95 -19.65 -4.39
N SER A 521 -8.54 -20.60 -5.15
CA SER A 521 -9.61 -21.48 -4.73
C SER A 521 -9.11 -22.93 -4.78
N PRO A 522 -8.61 -23.49 -3.68
CA PRO A 522 -8.06 -24.83 -3.65
C PRO A 522 -9.11 -25.90 -4.00
N ARG A 523 -8.72 -26.90 -4.78
CA ARG A 523 -9.51 -28.09 -5.07
C ARG A 523 -8.71 -29.34 -4.74
N THR A 524 -9.23 -30.15 -3.82
CA THR A 524 -8.65 -31.47 -3.52
C THR A 524 -9.15 -32.51 -4.52
N ILE A 525 -8.22 -33.27 -5.08
CA ILE A 525 -8.49 -34.38 -5.98
C ILE A 525 -8.01 -35.64 -5.28
N LYS A 526 -8.90 -36.61 -5.06
CA LYS A 526 -8.57 -37.95 -4.59
C LYS A 526 -8.76 -38.94 -5.74
N GLU A 527 -7.71 -39.63 -6.12
CA GLU A 527 -7.75 -40.72 -7.07
C GLU A 527 -7.51 -42.03 -6.34
N THR A 528 -8.45 -42.96 -6.42
CA THR A 528 -8.32 -44.32 -5.87
C THR A 528 -7.95 -45.26 -7.00
N PHE A 529 -6.82 -45.97 -6.89
CA PHE A 529 -6.32 -46.81 -7.97
C PHE A 529 -7.15 -48.09 -8.20
N VAL A 530 -7.70 -48.64 -7.12
CA VAL A 530 -8.61 -49.79 -7.16
C VAL A 530 -9.90 -49.41 -6.41
N PRO A 531 -10.94 -48.95 -7.11
CA PRO A 531 -12.22 -48.60 -6.49
C PRO A 531 -12.90 -49.80 -5.85
N ALA A 532 -13.66 -49.60 -4.78
CA ALA A 532 -14.50 -50.62 -4.18
C ALA A 532 -15.61 -51.02 -5.14
N THR A 533 -15.91 -52.32 -5.24
CA THR A 533 -16.96 -52.89 -6.08
C THR A 533 -18.16 -53.40 -5.27
N ASP A 534 -18.07 -53.39 -3.95
CA ASP A 534 -19.15 -53.74 -3.04
C ASP A 534 -19.35 -52.61 -2.03
N TYR A 535 -20.59 -52.34 -1.63
CA TYR A 535 -20.94 -51.32 -0.63
C TYR A 535 -20.67 -51.79 0.80
N LYS A 536 -20.52 -53.13 1.00
CA LYS A 536 -20.32 -53.71 2.32
C LYS A 536 -18.94 -53.41 2.87
N TYR A 537 -18.93 -52.95 4.10
CA TYR A 537 -17.73 -52.88 4.91
C TYR A 537 -17.56 -54.15 5.74
N PRO A 538 -16.34 -54.46 6.21
CA PRO A 538 -16.07 -55.70 6.96
C PRO A 538 -17.00 -55.96 8.15
N PHE A 539 -17.55 -54.92 8.78
CA PHE A 539 -18.48 -55.07 9.91
C PHE A 539 -19.88 -55.61 9.50
N LEU A 540 -20.18 -55.63 8.21
CA LEU A 540 -21.46 -56.14 7.70
C LEU A 540 -21.40 -57.63 7.34
N GLY A 541 -20.26 -58.27 7.46
CA GLY A 541 -20.03 -59.69 7.15
C GLY A 541 -19.74 -59.98 5.70
#